data_a4dc3dec0800020794072d10c73245c1
#
_entry.id   a4dc3dec0800020794072d10c73245c1
#
_cell.length_a   1.000
_cell.length_b   1.000
_cell.length_c   1.000
_cell.angle_alpha   90.00
_cell.angle_beta   90.00
_cell.angle_gamma   90.00
#
_symmetry.space_group_name_H-M   'P 1'
#
loop_
_entity.id
_entity.type
_entity.pdbx_description
1 polymer ?
#
loop_
_entity_poly.entity_id
_entity_poly.type
_entity_poly.pdbx_seq_one_letter_code
_entity_poly.pdbx_strand_id
1 'polypeptide(L)'
;MNLDKTIFLKGETIGLRTLNEKDIEGNYRHWLNDPEIVQFNSHGRFPMTPEKLSEFVQSSFKSNTSLVLAVIDFNTQKHIGNISLQNINWVDRNAEIAFLLGEKDYWGKAVMLEAGQLLISHGFDTLNLTLFPYTTLPI
;
A
#
# COMPACT_ATOMS: atom_id res chain seq x y z
N MET A 1 14.78 -15.47 6.94
CA MET A 1 14.48 -14.95 5.57
C MET A 1 15.06 -13.55 5.44
N ASN A 2 15.80 -13.30 4.38
CA ASN A 2 16.31 -11.97 4.10
C ASN A 2 15.22 -11.13 3.44
N LEU A 3 14.66 -10.15 4.16
CA LEU A 3 13.59 -9.31 3.65
C LEU A 3 13.99 -8.46 2.44
N ASP A 4 15.29 -8.13 2.32
CA ASP A 4 15.77 -7.36 1.15
C ASP A 4 15.49 -8.07 -0.17
N LYS A 5 15.40 -9.40 -0.17
CA LYS A 5 15.12 -10.18 -1.38
C LYS A 5 13.67 -10.08 -1.84
N THR A 6 12.76 -9.65 -0.96
CA THR A 6 11.34 -9.52 -1.29
C THR A 6 10.93 -8.08 -1.60
N ILE A 7 11.83 -7.12 -1.35
CA ILE A 7 11.53 -5.71 -1.60
C ILE A 7 11.53 -5.45 -3.11
N PHE A 8 10.45 -4.89 -3.58
CA PHE A 8 10.26 -4.53 -4.98
C PHE A 8 10.80 -3.14 -5.29
N LEU A 9 10.48 -2.15 -4.44
CA LEU A 9 11.01 -0.79 -4.55
C LEU A 9 11.70 -0.45 -3.23
N LYS A 10 12.95 -0.04 -3.30
CA LYS A 10 13.77 0.19 -2.13
C LYS A 10 13.99 1.69 -1.92
N GLY A 11 13.57 2.20 -0.77
CA GLY A 11 13.86 3.56 -0.31
C GLY A 11 15.03 3.57 0.66
N GLU A 12 15.21 4.70 1.34
CA GLU A 12 16.28 4.87 2.34
C GLU A 12 15.88 4.24 3.68
N THR A 13 14.66 4.52 4.15
CA THR A 13 14.19 4.09 5.47
C THR A 13 13.11 3.02 5.36
N ILE A 14 12.46 2.91 4.21
CA ILE A 14 11.37 1.96 3.98
C ILE A 14 11.57 1.25 2.64
N GLY A 15 10.90 0.11 2.51
CA GLY A 15 10.79 -0.60 1.25
C GLY A 15 9.36 -0.97 0.95
N LEU A 16 9.08 -1.24 -0.31
CA LEU A 16 7.77 -1.66 -0.78
C LEU A 16 7.89 -3.07 -1.36
N ARG A 17 6.98 -3.94 -0.94
CA ARG A 17 6.89 -5.31 -1.46
C ARG A 17 5.44 -5.69 -1.72
N THR A 18 5.21 -6.78 -2.43
CA THR A 18 3.84 -7.30 -2.56
C THR A 18 3.30 -7.73 -1.21
N LEU A 19 1.97 -7.67 -1.06
CA LEU A 19 1.31 -8.29 0.09
C LEU A 19 1.47 -9.81 0.01
N ASN A 20 1.41 -10.48 1.16
CA ASN A 20 1.38 -11.93 1.20
C ASN A 20 0.41 -12.43 2.28
N GLU A 21 0.10 -13.73 2.27
CA GLU A 21 -0.85 -14.31 3.21
C GLU A 21 -0.42 -14.16 4.67
N LYS A 22 0.87 -14.10 4.95
CA LYS A 22 1.37 -13.92 6.32
C LYS A 22 1.03 -12.54 6.89
N ASP A 23 0.83 -11.54 6.04
CA ASP A 23 0.46 -10.19 6.49
C ASP A 23 -0.88 -10.20 7.22
N ILE A 24 -1.77 -11.14 6.90
CA ILE A 24 -3.08 -11.28 7.51
C ILE A 24 -2.97 -11.65 8.99
N GLU A 25 -1.93 -12.38 9.37
CA GLU A 25 -1.70 -12.81 10.74
C GLU A 25 -1.21 -11.67 11.64
N GLY A 26 -0.73 -10.58 11.06
CA GLY A 26 -0.25 -9.43 11.78
C GLY A 26 -1.33 -8.40 12.07
N ASN A 27 -0.93 -7.15 12.20
CA ASN A 27 -1.83 -6.06 12.55
C ASN A 27 -2.71 -5.58 11.40
N TYR A 28 -2.43 -6.00 10.19
CA TYR A 28 -3.11 -5.51 8.99
C TYR A 28 -4.65 -5.63 9.10
N ARG A 29 -5.14 -6.76 9.54
CA ARG A 29 -6.59 -6.97 9.69
C ARG A 29 -7.22 -6.00 10.72
N HIS A 30 -6.45 -5.61 11.73
CA HIS A 30 -6.93 -4.69 12.75
C HIS A 30 -7.01 -3.25 12.23
N TRP A 31 -6.09 -2.86 11.35
CA TRP A 31 -6.12 -1.52 10.76
C TRP A 31 -7.43 -1.27 10.01
N LEU A 32 -7.88 -2.24 9.26
CA LEU A 32 -9.06 -2.10 8.40
C LEU A 32 -10.37 -2.10 9.19
N ASN A 33 -10.33 -2.49 10.47
CA ASN A 33 -11.44 -2.41 11.40
C ASN A 33 -11.33 -1.25 12.39
N ASP A 34 -10.27 -0.44 12.30
CA ASP A 34 -10.06 0.71 13.16
C ASP A 34 -10.62 1.96 12.46
N PRO A 35 -11.71 2.58 12.98
CA PRO A 35 -12.32 3.73 12.34
C PRO A 35 -11.37 4.91 12.14
N GLU A 36 -10.42 5.08 13.05
CA GLU A 36 -9.44 6.17 12.96
C GLU A 36 -8.48 5.96 11.79
N ILE A 37 -8.09 4.72 11.53
CA ILE A 37 -7.17 4.40 10.44
C ILE A 37 -7.86 4.50 9.08
N VAL A 38 -9.12 4.07 8.97
CA VAL A 38 -9.84 4.02 7.69
C VAL A 38 -10.76 5.20 7.45
N GLN A 39 -10.67 6.26 8.28
CA GLN A 39 -11.60 7.38 8.24
C GLN A 39 -11.67 8.11 6.90
N PHE A 40 -10.62 8.04 6.08
CA PHE A 40 -10.56 8.71 4.78
C PHE A 40 -10.66 7.77 3.59
N ASN A 41 -11.06 6.51 3.81
CA ASN A 41 -11.23 5.57 2.70
C ASN A 41 -12.48 4.72 2.92
N SER A 42 -12.81 3.89 1.92
CA SER A 42 -14.05 3.12 1.93
C SER A 42 -13.97 1.80 2.71
N HIS A 43 -12.82 1.43 3.22
CA HIS A 43 -12.64 0.13 3.88
C HIS A 43 -13.45 -0.02 5.17
N GLY A 44 -13.79 1.08 5.83
CA GLY A 44 -14.52 1.05 7.09
C GLY A 44 -16.01 0.79 6.99
N ARG A 45 -16.57 0.62 5.79
CA ARG A 45 -18.02 0.44 5.60
C ARG A 45 -18.52 -0.90 6.08
N PHE A 46 -17.70 -1.93 5.97
CA PHE A 46 -18.05 -3.29 6.36
C PHE A 46 -16.91 -3.86 7.22
N PRO A 47 -17.23 -4.79 8.15
CA PRO A 47 -16.17 -5.44 8.92
C PRO A 47 -15.22 -6.19 8.00
N MET A 48 -13.93 -6.08 8.27
CA MET A 48 -12.91 -6.85 7.56
C MET A 48 -12.65 -8.14 8.33
N THR A 49 -12.86 -9.27 7.66
CA THR A 49 -12.58 -10.59 8.21
C THR A 49 -11.29 -11.15 7.63
N PRO A 50 -10.64 -12.13 8.27
CA PRO A 50 -9.48 -12.78 7.68
C PRO A 50 -9.76 -13.36 6.29
N GLU A 51 -10.97 -13.89 6.08
CA GLU A 51 -11.37 -14.47 4.79
C GLU A 51 -11.45 -13.41 3.70
N LYS A 52 -12.07 -12.27 3.99
CA LYS A 52 -12.15 -11.15 3.04
C LYS A 52 -10.77 -10.58 2.73
N LEU A 53 -9.93 -10.50 3.74
CA LEU A 53 -8.57 -9.97 3.57
C LEU A 53 -7.73 -10.92 2.71
N SER A 54 -7.87 -12.24 2.92
CA SER A 54 -7.20 -13.23 2.09
C SER A 54 -7.63 -13.11 0.62
N GLU A 55 -8.92 -12.94 0.36
CA GLU A 55 -9.44 -12.72 -0.99
C GLU A 55 -8.82 -11.46 -1.62
N PHE A 56 -8.72 -10.38 -0.86
CA PHE A 56 -8.10 -9.15 -1.32
C PHE A 56 -6.63 -9.36 -1.69
N VAL A 57 -5.87 -10.03 -0.83
CA VAL A 57 -4.45 -10.32 -1.09
C VAL A 57 -4.30 -11.15 -2.36
N GLN A 58 -5.12 -12.20 -2.51
CA GLN A 58 -5.09 -13.05 -3.70
C GLN A 58 -5.45 -12.27 -4.96
N SER A 59 -6.48 -11.41 -4.89
CA SER A 59 -6.89 -10.62 -6.04
C SER A 59 -5.81 -9.61 -6.45
N SER A 60 -5.06 -9.08 -5.48
CA SER A 60 -4.02 -8.10 -5.76
C SER A 60 -2.90 -8.68 -6.64
N PHE A 61 -2.62 -9.98 -6.52
CA PHE A 61 -1.61 -10.65 -7.34
C PHE A 61 -2.05 -10.83 -8.78
N LYS A 62 -3.35 -10.87 -9.05
CA LYS A 62 -3.91 -11.17 -10.36
C LYS A 62 -4.27 -9.94 -11.16
N SER A 63 -4.34 -8.79 -10.51
CA SER A 63 -4.80 -7.56 -11.15
C SER A 63 -3.72 -6.96 -12.03
N ASN A 64 -4.12 -6.48 -13.19
CA ASN A 64 -3.26 -5.64 -14.05
C ASN A 64 -3.73 -4.18 -14.10
N THR A 65 -4.73 -3.83 -13.28
CA THR A 65 -5.25 -2.47 -13.16
C THR A 65 -5.06 -1.90 -11.76
N SER A 66 -4.44 -2.64 -10.87
CA SER A 66 -4.03 -2.14 -9.56
C SER A 66 -2.71 -2.76 -9.15
N LEU A 67 -1.93 -2.00 -8.40
CA LEU A 67 -0.67 -2.45 -7.82
C LEU A 67 -0.72 -2.08 -6.34
N VAL A 68 -0.80 -3.09 -5.46
CA VAL A 68 -0.90 -2.90 -4.01
C VAL A 68 0.39 -3.37 -3.37
N LEU A 69 1.04 -2.50 -2.63
CA LEU A 69 2.34 -2.80 -2.02
C LEU A 69 2.28 -2.56 -0.51
N ALA A 70 2.93 -3.44 0.23
CA ALA A 70 3.14 -3.28 1.66
C ALA A 70 4.32 -2.35 1.90
N VAL A 71 4.17 -1.45 2.85
CA VAL A 71 5.24 -0.56 3.30
C VAL A 71 5.93 -1.19 4.51
N ILE A 72 7.22 -1.41 4.37
CA ILE A 72 8.04 -2.08 5.39
C ILE A 72 9.06 -1.09 5.94
N ASP A 73 9.08 -0.93 7.26
CA ASP A 73 10.12 -0.15 7.93
C ASP A 73 11.39 -1.00 8.00
N PHE A 74 12.48 -0.54 7.40
CA PHE A 74 13.75 -1.27 7.42
C PHE A 74 14.33 -1.43 8.82
N ASN A 75 14.07 -0.49 9.69
CA ASN A 75 14.63 -0.48 11.04
C ASN A 75 14.03 -1.60 11.91
N THR A 76 12.71 -1.77 11.84
CA THR A 76 11.99 -2.76 12.65
C THR A 76 11.57 -3.98 11.86
N GLN A 77 11.65 -3.90 10.53
CA GLN A 77 11.17 -4.91 9.57
C GLN A 77 9.68 -5.19 9.68
N LYS A 78 8.93 -4.24 10.22
CA LYS A 78 7.48 -4.35 10.35
C LYS A 78 6.77 -3.84 9.11
N HIS A 79 5.66 -4.50 8.79
CA HIS A 79 4.64 -4.00 7.88
C HIS A 79 3.86 -2.89 8.58
N ILE A 80 3.99 -1.66 8.12
CA ILE A 80 3.42 -0.49 8.81
C ILE A 80 2.26 0.16 8.07
N GLY A 81 2.07 -0.17 6.80
CA GLY A 81 1.00 0.38 5.99
C GLY A 81 1.00 -0.22 4.61
N ASN A 82 0.12 0.30 3.78
CA ASN A 82 0.03 -0.08 2.37
C ASN A 82 -0.01 1.18 1.50
N ILE A 83 0.48 1.03 0.28
CA ILE A 83 0.34 2.06 -0.75
C ILE A 83 -0.08 1.36 -2.03
N SER A 84 -0.90 2.01 -2.83
CA SER A 84 -1.38 1.38 -4.06
C SER A 84 -1.57 2.37 -5.19
N LEU A 85 -1.43 1.86 -6.41
CA LEU A 85 -2.00 2.47 -7.60
C LEU A 85 -3.27 1.71 -7.92
N GLN A 86 -4.36 2.42 -8.15
CA GLN A 86 -5.68 1.84 -8.40
C GLN A 86 -6.26 2.43 -9.68
N ASN A 87 -7.18 1.67 -10.27
CA ASN A 87 -7.88 2.09 -11.49
C ASN A 87 -6.90 2.55 -12.57
N ILE A 88 -5.85 1.77 -12.80
CA ILE A 88 -4.85 2.08 -13.82
C ILE A 88 -5.54 2.03 -15.17
N ASN A 89 -5.51 3.16 -15.87
CA ASN A 89 -6.01 3.26 -17.25
C ASN A 89 -4.81 3.30 -18.18
N TRP A 90 -4.57 2.20 -18.86
CA TRP A 90 -3.39 2.06 -19.73
C TRP A 90 -3.50 2.87 -21.02
N VAL A 91 -4.72 3.19 -21.44
CA VAL A 91 -4.95 4.00 -22.64
C VAL A 91 -4.70 5.47 -22.35
N ASP A 92 -5.31 6.00 -21.29
CA ASP A 92 -5.14 7.38 -20.87
C ASP A 92 -3.87 7.58 -20.03
N ARG A 93 -3.23 6.51 -19.62
CA ARG A 93 -1.99 6.50 -18.85
C ARG A 93 -2.10 7.28 -17.55
N ASN A 94 -3.16 6.98 -16.79
CA ASN A 94 -3.38 7.57 -15.48
C ASN A 94 -3.74 6.49 -14.45
N ALA A 95 -3.68 6.85 -13.17
CA ALA A 95 -4.05 5.98 -12.07
C ALA A 95 -4.36 6.83 -10.84
N GLU A 96 -5.07 6.23 -9.89
CA GLU A 96 -5.27 6.81 -8.56
C GLU A 96 -4.21 6.25 -7.63
N ILE A 97 -3.71 7.07 -6.71
CA ILE A 97 -2.82 6.62 -5.65
C ILE A 97 -3.58 6.65 -4.32
N ALA A 98 -3.42 5.61 -3.52
CA ALA A 98 -4.06 5.51 -2.21
C ALA A 98 -3.05 5.08 -1.15
N PHE A 99 -3.25 5.56 0.07
CA PHE A 99 -2.37 5.34 1.21
C PHE A 99 -3.18 4.76 2.37
N LEU A 100 -2.57 3.83 3.10
CA LEU A 100 -3.10 3.33 4.36
C LEU A 100 -1.93 3.20 5.34
N LEU A 101 -1.81 4.15 6.27
CA LEU A 101 -0.78 4.08 7.31
C LEU A 101 -1.42 3.47 8.55
N GLY A 102 -1.18 2.19 8.75
CA GLY A 102 -1.85 1.41 9.78
C GLY A 102 -1.25 1.53 11.17
N GLU A 103 0.06 1.72 11.27
CA GLU A 103 0.71 1.85 12.56
C GLU A 103 0.75 3.32 12.99
N LYS A 104 -0.03 3.64 14.01
CA LYS A 104 -0.21 5.02 14.48
C LYS A 104 1.09 5.69 14.96
N ASP A 105 2.05 4.89 15.42
CA ASP A 105 3.35 5.41 15.85
C ASP A 105 4.13 6.09 14.71
N TYR A 106 3.76 5.82 13.49
CA TYR A 106 4.39 6.41 12.30
C TYR A 106 3.65 7.63 11.77
N TRP A 107 2.51 7.97 12.36
CA TRP A 107 1.75 9.14 11.95
C TRP A 107 2.56 10.42 12.23
N GLY A 108 2.51 11.37 11.31
CA GLY A 108 3.29 12.60 11.39
C GLY A 108 4.75 12.46 11.00
N LYS A 109 5.19 11.25 10.67
CA LYS A 109 6.53 10.99 10.13
C LYS A 109 6.46 10.89 8.61
N ALA A 110 7.56 11.14 7.92
CA ALA A 110 7.57 11.25 6.46
C ALA A 110 7.60 9.90 5.73
N VAL A 111 7.21 8.80 6.37
CA VAL A 111 7.31 7.46 5.76
C VAL A 111 6.42 7.31 4.54
N MET A 112 5.20 7.85 4.58
CA MET A 112 4.29 7.77 3.43
C MET A 112 4.70 8.72 2.32
N LEU A 113 5.37 9.82 2.62
CA LEU A 113 5.95 10.66 1.60
C LEU A 113 7.04 9.91 0.83
N GLU A 114 7.92 9.22 1.53
CA GLU A 114 8.96 8.40 0.90
C GLU A 114 8.33 7.28 0.05
N ALA A 115 7.35 6.57 0.60
CA ALA A 115 6.63 5.52 -0.13
C ALA A 115 5.96 6.07 -1.39
N GLY A 116 5.31 7.24 -1.27
CA GLY A 116 4.65 7.90 -2.38
C GLY A 116 5.62 8.27 -3.49
N GLN A 117 6.77 8.82 -3.14
CA GLN A 117 7.80 9.17 -4.12
C GLN A 117 8.30 7.94 -4.89
N LEU A 118 8.52 6.84 -4.18
CA LEU A 118 8.94 5.58 -4.82
C LEU A 118 7.89 5.09 -5.82
N LEU A 119 6.63 5.06 -5.40
CA LEU A 119 5.57 4.51 -6.23
C LEU A 119 5.25 5.43 -7.42
N ILE A 120 5.22 6.73 -7.21
CA ILE A 120 4.96 7.69 -8.28
C ILE A 120 6.08 7.63 -9.33
N SER A 121 7.33 7.57 -8.89
CA SER A 121 8.46 7.42 -9.81
C SER A 121 8.34 6.13 -10.61
N HIS A 122 7.96 5.03 -9.97
CA HIS A 122 7.73 3.77 -10.67
C HIS A 122 6.59 3.90 -11.69
N GLY A 123 5.53 4.61 -11.33
CA GLY A 123 4.40 4.85 -12.24
C GLY A 123 4.81 5.61 -13.48
N PHE A 124 5.59 6.69 -13.33
CA PHE A 124 6.07 7.47 -14.47
C PHE A 124 7.14 6.74 -15.27
N ASP A 125 8.13 6.19 -14.61
CA ASP A 125 9.34 5.70 -15.27
C ASP A 125 9.19 4.29 -15.83
N THR A 126 8.44 3.43 -15.16
CA THR A 126 8.32 2.01 -15.50
C THR A 126 6.96 1.69 -16.11
N LEU A 127 5.88 2.21 -15.53
CA LEU A 127 4.53 1.93 -16.00
C LEU A 127 4.06 2.89 -17.10
N ASN A 128 4.87 3.89 -17.41
CA ASN A 128 4.58 4.87 -18.47
C ASN A 128 3.28 5.65 -18.21
N LEU A 129 2.94 5.90 -16.95
CA LEU A 129 1.81 6.75 -16.60
C LEU A 129 2.20 8.22 -16.69
N THR A 130 1.22 9.09 -16.89
CA THR A 130 1.46 10.54 -17.07
C THR A 130 0.74 11.39 -16.05
N LEU A 131 -0.24 10.83 -15.33
CA LEU A 131 -1.10 11.61 -14.45
C LEU A 131 -1.64 10.76 -13.31
N PHE A 132 -1.70 11.34 -12.12
CA PHE A 132 -2.38 10.77 -10.96
C PHE A 132 -3.46 11.77 -10.51
N PRO A 133 -4.67 11.74 -11.14
CA PRO A 133 -5.67 12.78 -10.92
C PRO A 133 -6.29 12.78 -9.52
N TYR A 134 -6.24 11.64 -8.81
CA TYR A 134 -6.82 11.50 -7.49
C TYR A 134 -5.82 10.85 -6.54
N THR A 135 -5.71 11.40 -5.33
CA THR A 135 -4.92 10.79 -4.26
C THR A 135 -5.70 10.85 -2.96
N THR A 136 -5.53 9.81 -2.13
CA THR A 136 -5.95 9.84 -0.73
C THR A 136 -4.76 10.33 0.07
N LEU A 137 -4.92 11.43 0.81
CA LEU A 137 -3.82 11.99 1.59
C LEU A 137 -3.41 11.01 2.70
N PRO A 138 -2.12 10.87 2.97
CA PRO A 138 -1.65 10.06 4.10
C PRO A 138 -2.04 10.73 5.42
N ILE A 139 -2.33 9.91 6.39
CA ILE A 139 -2.64 10.34 7.74
C ILE A 139 -1.36 10.70 8.48
#